data_ea94d132158e826c3289c3bf66e1b3a1
#
_entry.id   ea94d132158e826c3289c3bf66e1b3a1
#
_cell.length_a   1.000
_cell.length_b   1.000
_cell.length_c   1.000
_cell.angle_alpha   90.00
_cell.angle_beta   90.00
_cell.angle_gamma   90.00
#
_symmetry.space_group_name_H-M   'P 1'
#
loop_
_entity.id
_entity.type
_entity.pdbx_description
1 polymer ?
#
loop_
_entity_poly.entity_id
_entity_poly.type
_entity_poly.pdbx_seq_one_letter_code
_entity_poly.pdbx_strand_id
1 'polypeptide(L)'
;MKTIRVVAAIIRKDNKIFATQRGYGDFKDGWEFPGGKIEEGESPEHAIVREIKEELNADIIVGDLLTTVEYDYPNFHLSMDCFWAELAPDSHMKLLEHEAAKWLSIDEIDTVDWLPADVEVVKIIKERHNY
;
A
#
# COMPACT_ATOMS: atom_id res chain seq x y z
N MET A 1 -3.80 16.97 -17.40
CA MET A 1 -3.37 15.61 -17.01
C MET A 1 -4.43 14.98 -16.12
N LYS A 2 -4.77 13.73 -16.37
CA LYS A 2 -5.79 13.03 -15.58
C LYS A 2 -5.26 12.71 -14.18
N THR A 3 -6.08 12.91 -13.16
CA THR A 3 -5.75 12.52 -11.78
C THR A 3 -6.38 11.17 -11.47
N ILE A 4 -5.57 10.23 -10.98
CA ILE A 4 -6.03 8.92 -10.52
C ILE A 4 -5.91 8.90 -9.00
N ARG A 5 -7.03 8.68 -8.32
CA ARG A 5 -7.09 8.60 -6.86
C ARG A 5 -7.04 7.15 -6.41
N VAL A 6 -6.05 6.85 -5.57
CA VAL A 6 -5.84 5.49 -5.04
C VAL A 6 -5.64 5.52 -3.54
N VAL A 7 -5.75 4.36 -2.94
CA VAL A 7 -5.48 4.13 -1.52
C VAL A 7 -4.41 3.06 -1.39
N ALA A 8 -3.65 3.11 -0.31
CA ALA A 8 -2.66 2.10 0.02
C ALA A 8 -2.71 1.79 1.51
N ALA A 9 -2.53 0.53 1.86
CA ALA A 9 -2.52 0.07 3.25
C ALA A 9 -1.09 -0.22 3.70
N ILE A 10 -0.67 0.43 4.78
CA ILE A 10 0.60 0.16 5.45
C ILE A 10 0.27 -0.82 6.58
N ILE A 11 0.23 -2.10 6.25
CA ILE A 11 -0.17 -3.16 7.19
C ILE A 11 1.00 -3.50 8.10
N ARG A 12 0.80 -3.32 9.40
CA ARG A 12 1.84 -3.57 10.42
C ARG A 12 1.53 -4.82 11.22
N LYS A 13 2.60 -5.58 11.52
CA LYS A 13 2.53 -6.72 12.42
C LYS A 13 3.94 -7.03 12.93
N ASP A 14 4.10 -7.17 14.25
CA ASP A 14 5.38 -7.55 14.87
C ASP A 14 6.56 -6.66 14.44
N ASN A 15 6.34 -5.35 14.38
CA ASN A 15 7.33 -4.33 13.95
C ASN A 15 7.77 -4.47 12.50
N LYS A 16 6.95 -5.11 11.67
CA LYS A 16 7.20 -5.26 10.24
C LYS A 16 6.05 -4.70 9.43
N ILE A 17 6.36 -4.35 8.20
CA ILE A 17 5.41 -3.77 7.25
C ILE A 17 5.29 -4.70 6.05
N PHE A 18 4.05 -4.91 5.59
CA PHE A 18 3.77 -5.81 4.47
C PHE A 18 3.96 -5.10 3.14
N ALA A 19 4.75 -5.71 2.26
CA ALA A 19 5.01 -5.21 0.91
C ALA A 19 4.67 -6.28 -0.12
N THR A 20 4.18 -5.85 -1.28
CA THR A 20 3.79 -6.75 -2.37
C THR A 20 4.53 -6.41 -3.65
N GLN A 21 4.81 -7.42 -4.47
CA GLN A 21 5.45 -7.25 -5.76
C GLN A 21 4.41 -7.35 -6.86
N ARG A 22 4.37 -6.35 -7.74
CA ARG A 22 3.42 -6.30 -8.84
C ARG A 22 3.74 -7.38 -9.85
N GLY A 23 2.74 -8.21 -10.19
CA GLY A 23 2.92 -9.36 -11.07
C GLY A 23 2.61 -9.11 -12.55
N TYR A 24 2.02 -7.95 -12.89
CA TYR A 24 1.62 -7.66 -14.27
C TYR A 24 1.50 -6.15 -14.49
N GLY A 25 1.34 -5.79 -15.77
CA GLY A 25 1.09 -4.41 -16.16
C GLY A 25 2.32 -3.52 -16.10
N ASP A 26 2.07 -2.21 -16.05
CA ASP A 26 3.14 -1.20 -15.93
C ASP A 26 3.86 -1.37 -14.61
N PHE A 27 5.18 -1.23 -14.64
CA PHE A 27 6.04 -1.39 -13.46
C PHE A 27 6.02 -2.81 -12.87
N LYS A 28 5.78 -3.83 -13.71
CA LYS A 28 5.89 -5.23 -13.30
C LYS A 28 7.21 -5.46 -12.55
N ASP A 29 7.16 -6.27 -11.51
CA ASP A 29 8.26 -6.60 -10.60
C ASP A 29 8.63 -5.49 -9.61
N GLY A 30 8.02 -4.30 -9.72
CA GLY A 30 8.17 -3.26 -8.71
C GLY A 30 7.41 -3.60 -7.43
N TRP A 31 7.90 -3.10 -6.31
CA TRP A 31 7.28 -3.32 -5.00
C TRP A 31 6.39 -2.15 -4.61
N GLU A 32 5.29 -2.44 -3.94
CA GLU A 32 4.31 -1.44 -3.55
C GLU A 32 3.58 -1.87 -2.28
N PHE A 33 2.94 -0.91 -1.63
CA PHE A 33 1.98 -1.23 -0.57
C PHE A 33 0.66 -1.65 -1.24
N PRO A 34 -0.02 -2.66 -0.71
CA PRO A 34 -1.27 -3.12 -1.32
C PRO A 34 -2.35 -2.05 -1.27
N GLY A 35 -3.17 -1.99 -2.29
CA GLY A 35 -4.24 -1.01 -2.42
C GLY A 35 -4.76 -0.95 -3.84
N GLY A 36 -5.45 0.12 -4.18
CA GLY A 36 -6.01 0.29 -5.51
C GLY A 36 -6.84 1.56 -5.65
N LYS A 37 -7.60 1.63 -6.74
CA LYS A 37 -8.37 2.82 -7.08
C LYS A 37 -9.58 3.01 -6.16
N ILE A 38 -9.86 4.27 -5.81
CA ILE A 38 -11.08 4.65 -5.13
C ILE A 38 -12.19 4.70 -6.19
N GLU A 39 -13.30 4.01 -5.93
CA GLU A 39 -14.45 4.03 -6.83
C GLU A 39 -15.32 5.27 -6.56
N GLU A 40 -16.10 5.67 -7.56
CA GLU A 40 -17.00 6.81 -7.44
C GLU A 40 -17.96 6.62 -6.27
N GLY A 41 -18.07 7.65 -5.43
CA GLY A 41 -18.95 7.63 -4.25
C GLY A 41 -18.40 6.88 -3.05
N GLU A 42 -17.21 6.30 -3.17
CA GLU A 42 -16.58 5.52 -2.12
C GLU A 42 -15.65 6.39 -1.28
N SER A 43 -15.67 6.22 0.05
CA SER A 43 -14.69 6.88 0.90
C SER A 43 -13.33 6.18 0.77
N PRO A 44 -12.20 6.89 1.04
CA PRO A 44 -10.90 6.24 1.03
C PRO A 44 -10.82 5.06 1.98
N GLU A 45 -11.38 5.17 3.18
CA GLU A 45 -11.37 4.10 4.17
C GLU A 45 -12.12 2.86 3.70
N HIS A 46 -13.28 3.07 3.06
CA HIS A 46 -14.05 1.97 2.48
C HIS A 46 -13.28 1.32 1.34
N ALA A 47 -12.65 2.14 0.49
CA ALA A 47 -11.88 1.67 -0.65
C ALA A 47 -10.75 0.75 -0.22
N ILE A 48 -10.01 1.12 0.84
CA ILE A 48 -8.87 0.30 1.26
C ILE A 48 -9.31 -1.04 1.85
N VAL A 49 -10.41 -1.08 2.59
CA VAL A 49 -10.96 -2.34 3.10
C VAL A 49 -11.36 -3.26 1.94
N ARG A 50 -12.05 -2.70 0.95
CA ARG A 50 -12.48 -3.45 -0.23
C ARG A 50 -11.30 -3.97 -1.05
N GLU A 51 -10.31 -3.11 -1.32
CA GLU A 51 -9.14 -3.49 -2.12
C GLU A 51 -8.32 -4.60 -1.45
N ILE A 52 -8.12 -4.51 -0.14
CA ILE A 52 -7.38 -5.56 0.57
C ILE A 52 -8.15 -6.88 0.55
N LYS A 53 -9.48 -6.83 0.66
CA LYS A 53 -10.30 -8.04 0.54
C LYS A 53 -10.16 -8.67 -0.85
N GLU A 54 -10.19 -7.85 -1.90
CA GLU A 54 -10.05 -8.33 -3.28
C GLU A 54 -8.66 -8.90 -3.57
N GLU A 55 -7.61 -8.23 -3.12
CA GLU A 55 -6.23 -8.58 -3.45
C GLU A 55 -5.64 -9.67 -2.56
N LEU A 56 -5.96 -9.67 -1.29
CA LEU A 56 -5.31 -10.52 -0.28
C LEU A 56 -6.29 -11.46 0.42
N ASN A 57 -7.57 -11.38 0.10
CA ASN A 57 -8.63 -12.13 0.78
C ASN A 57 -8.55 -11.97 2.31
N ALA A 58 -8.22 -10.78 2.77
CA ALA A 58 -8.02 -10.49 4.19
C ALA A 58 -8.89 -9.33 4.64
N ASP A 59 -9.22 -9.33 5.91
CA ASP A 59 -9.93 -8.24 6.57
C ASP A 59 -8.93 -7.43 7.38
N ILE A 60 -9.01 -6.10 7.27
CA ILE A 60 -8.12 -5.20 8.00
C ILE A 60 -8.90 -4.23 8.87
N ILE A 61 -8.22 -3.73 9.90
CA ILE A 61 -8.69 -2.62 10.71
C ILE A 61 -7.89 -1.41 10.25
N VAL A 62 -8.60 -0.41 9.70
CA VAL A 62 -7.96 0.80 9.18
C VAL A 62 -7.63 1.73 10.35
N GLY A 63 -6.39 2.18 10.41
CA GLY A 63 -5.93 3.16 11.39
C GLY A 63 -5.89 4.57 10.82
N ASP A 64 -4.98 5.38 11.34
CA ASP A 64 -4.82 6.78 10.94
C ASP A 64 -4.25 6.92 9.54
N LEU A 65 -4.61 8.01 8.87
CA LEU A 65 -3.98 8.41 7.63
C LEU A 65 -2.51 8.76 7.94
N LEU A 66 -1.58 8.07 7.28
CA LEU A 66 -0.16 8.38 7.41
C LEU A 66 0.19 9.62 6.58
N THR A 67 -0.22 9.62 5.33
CA THR A 67 0.09 10.69 4.38
C THR A 67 -0.73 10.54 3.11
N THR A 68 -0.81 11.62 2.35
CA THR A 68 -1.29 11.59 0.97
C THR A 68 -0.12 11.93 0.06
N VAL A 69 0.24 11.02 -0.81
CA VAL A 69 1.32 11.22 -1.78
C VAL A 69 0.74 11.73 -3.09
N GLU A 70 1.31 12.84 -3.59
CA GLU A 70 1.00 13.38 -4.92
C GLU A 70 2.20 13.14 -5.81
N TYR A 71 2.02 12.44 -6.93
CA TYR A 71 3.13 12.09 -7.80
C TYR A 71 2.73 12.18 -9.27
N ASP A 72 3.55 12.85 -10.08
CA ASP A 72 3.33 12.97 -11.52
C ASP A 72 4.08 11.87 -12.27
N TYR A 73 3.31 10.92 -12.79
CA TYR A 73 3.81 9.98 -13.78
C TYR A 73 3.71 10.63 -15.18
N PRO A 74 4.41 10.12 -16.20
CA PRO A 74 4.36 10.76 -17.51
C PRO A 74 2.96 10.96 -18.10
N ASN A 75 2.03 10.04 -17.81
CA ASN A 75 0.71 10.04 -18.41
C ASN A 75 -0.43 10.45 -17.49
N PHE A 76 -0.17 10.59 -16.18
CA PHE A 76 -1.22 10.91 -15.20
C PHE A 76 -0.63 11.42 -13.90
N HIS A 77 -1.48 12.08 -13.13
CA HIS A 77 -1.16 12.49 -11.77
C HIS A 77 -1.75 11.47 -10.79
N LEU A 78 -0.93 10.95 -9.89
CA LEU A 78 -1.37 10.02 -8.86
C LEU A 78 -1.61 10.78 -7.55
N SER A 79 -2.77 10.56 -6.95
CA SER A 79 -3.06 11.02 -5.59
C SER A 79 -3.36 9.78 -4.73
N MET A 80 -2.48 9.48 -3.79
CA MET A 80 -2.52 8.23 -3.03
C MET A 80 -2.65 8.49 -1.52
N ASP A 81 -3.80 8.09 -0.97
CA ASP A 81 -4.04 8.16 0.48
C ASP A 81 -3.51 6.88 1.13
N CYS A 82 -2.55 7.03 2.03
CA CYS A 82 -1.88 5.91 2.69
C CYS A 82 -2.30 5.82 4.15
N PHE A 83 -2.91 4.69 4.52
CA PHE A 83 -3.42 4.45 5.87
C PHE A 83 -2.61 3.38 6.57
N TRP A 84 -2.32 3.62 7.86
CA TRP A 84 -1.89 2.54 8.73
C TRP A 84 -3.01 1.51 8.86
N ALA A 85 -2.67 0.23 8.91
CA ALA A 85 -3.66 -0.83 9.05
C ALA A 85 -3.09 -2.02 9.82
N GLU A 86 -3.99 -2.83 10.36
CA GLU A 86 -3.65 -4.09 11.00
C GLU A 86 -4.59 -5.16 10.48
N LEU A 87 -4.14 -6.41 10.46
CA LEU A 87 -5.03 -7.53 10.14
C LEU A 87 -6.06 -7.66 11.25
N ALA A 88 -7.32 -7.90 10.87
CA ALA A 88 -8.36 -8.21 11.84
C ALA A 88 -8.04 -9.54 12.54
N PRO A 89 -8.52 -9.74 13.79
CA PRO A 89 -8.31 -11.01 14.49
C PRO A 89 -8.76 -12.19 13.62
N ASP A 90 -7.93 -13.23 13.59
CA ASP A 90 -8.19 -14.47 12.83
C ASP A 90 -8.22 -14.29 11.30
N SER A 91 -7.82 -13.12 10.79
CA SER A 91 -7.71 -12.92 9.34
C SER A 91 -6.35 -13.40 8.85
N HIS A 92 -6.35 -14.11 7.70
CA HIS A 92 -5.14 -14.60 7.06
C HIS A 92 -5.08 -14.08 5.63
N MET A 93 -3.89 -13.63 5.21
CA MET A 93 -3.69 -13.13 3.86
C MET A 93 -3.43 -14.24 2.87
N LYS A 94 -3.95 -14.07 1.65
CA LYS A 94 -3.69 -14.94 0.52
C LYS A 94 -3.43 -14.06 -0.71
N LEU A 95 -2.29 -14.26 -1.36
CA LEU A 95 -1.95 -13.49 -2.55
C LEU A 95 -2.82 -13.93 -3.72
N LEU A 96 -3.69 -13.06 -4.21
CA LEU A 96 -4.57 -13.32 -5.34
C LEU A 96 -4.10 -12.65 -6.61
N GLU A 97 -3.41 -11.52 -6.51
CA GLU A 97 -3.05 -10.68 -7.66
C GLU A 97 -1.56 -10.31 -7.71
N HIS A 98 -0.78 -10.70 -6.71
CA HIS A 98 0.63 -10.31 -6.61
C HIS A 98 1.57 -11.47 -6.90
N GLU A 99 2.74 -11.14 -7.44
CA GLU A 99 3.79 -12.11 -7.74
C GLU A 99 4.47 -12.63 -6.48
N ALA A 100 4.71 -11.75 -5.51
CA ALA A 100 5.37 -12.07 -4.25
C ALA A 100 4.98 -11.08 -3.16
N ALA A 101 5.33 -11.42 -1.93
CA ALA A 101 5.11 -10.54 -0.78
C ALA A 101 6.20 -10.76 0.27
N LYS A 102 6.45 -9.72 1.07
CA LYS A 102 7.40 -9.78 2.17
C LYS A 102 6.91 -8.95 3.35
N TRP A 103 7.25 -9.40 4.56
CA TRP A 103 7.19 -8.58 5.75
C TRP A 103 8.58 -7.97 5.95
N LEU A 104 8.65 -6.64 6.00
CA LEU A 104 9.92 -5.91 6.08
C LEU A 104 10.02 -5.16 7.40
N SER A 105 11.11 -5.38 8.13
CA SER A 105 11.46 -4.52 9.28
C SER A 105 11.96 -3.18 8.73
N ILE A 106 12.12 -2.19 9.62
CA ILE A 106 12.64 -0.88 9.19
C ILE A 106 14.05 -1.01 8.58
N ASP A 107 14.86 -1.94 9.09
CA ASP A 107 16.22 -2.16 8.57
C ASP A 107 16.20 -2.83 7.19
N GLU A 108 15.10 -3.47 6.84
CA GLU A 108 14.93 -4.17 5.57
C GLU A 108 14.13 -3.38 4.54
N ILE A 109 13.53 -2.23 4.95
CA ILE A 109 12.57 -1.52 4.10
C ILE A 109 13.16 -1.06 2.77
N ASP A 110 14.46 -0.81 2.70
CA ASP A 110 15.14 -0.40 1.48
C ASP A 110 15.69 -1.57 0.66
N THR A 111 15.39 -2.81 1.04
CA THR A 111 15.92 -4.00 0.33
C THR A 111 15.11 -4.38 -0.90
N VAL A 112 13.95 -3.77 -1.12
CA VAL A 112 13.11 -4.02 -2.28
C VAL A 112 13.06 -2.80 -3.18
N ASP A 113 12.74 -3.02 -4.45
CA ASP A 113 12.72 -1.99 -5.48
C ASP A 113 11.34 -1.34 -5.54
N TRP A 114 11.09 -0.38 -4.67
CA TRP A 114 9.81 0.31 -4.56
C TRP A 114 9.45 1.11 -5.82
N LEU A 115 8.17 1.11 -6.18
CA LEU A 115 7.66 2.00 -7.22
C LEU A 115 7.83 3.47 -6.80
N PRO A 116 7.95 4.40 -7.76
CA PRO A 116 8.27 5.81 -7.46
C PRO A 116 7.40 6.46 -6.39
N ALA A 117 6.08 6.31 -6.48
CA ALA A 117 5.19 6.91 -5.48
C ALA A 117 5.38 6.26 -4.09
N ASP A 118 5.67 4.97 -4.06
CA ASP A 118 5.86 4.23 -2.80
C ASP A 118 7.18 4.61 -2.13
N VAL A 119 8.19 5.03 -2.89
CA VAL A 119 9.44 5.58 -2.34
C VAL A 119 9.13 6.76 -1.41
N GLU A 120 8.19 7.62 -1.80
CA GLU A 120 7.80 8.76 -0.97
C GLU A 120 7.15 8.32 0.34
N VAL A 121 6.34 7.27 0.30
CA VAL A 121 5.73 6.69 1.51
C VAL A 121 6.81 6.13 2.43
N VAL A 122 7.76 5.40 1.88
CA VAL A 122 8.88 4.81 2.64
C VAL A 122 9.68 5.89 3.35
N LYS A 123 9.95 7.02 2.70
CA LYS A 123 10.65 8.16 3.33
C LYS A 123 9.91 8.64 4.57
N ILE A 124 8.59 8.78 4.48
CA ILE A 124 7.76 9.26 5.58
C ILE A 124 7.72 8.24 6.72
N ILE A 125 7.61 6.95 6.39
CA ILE A 125 7.66 5.88 7.38
C ILE A 125 8.97 5.96 8.17
N LYS A 126 10.10 6.12 7.48
CA LYS A 126 11.42 6.19 8.12
C LYS A 126 11.54 7.44 9.01
N GLU A 127 11.02 8.57 8.57
CA GLU A 127 11.03 9.81 9.36
C GLU A 127 10.20 9.69 10.65
N ARG A 128 9.10 8.94 10.58
CA ARG A 128 8.20 8.75 11.71
C ARG A 128 8.51 7.51 12.53
N HIS A 129 9.51 6.76 12.10
CA HIS A 129 9.95 5.57 12.81
C HIS A 129 10.78 5.98 14.02
N ASN A 130 10.13 6.12 15.13
CA ASN A 130 10.70 6.62 16.36
C ASN A 130 10.67 5.52 17.43
N TYR A 131 11.21 4.40 17.07
CA TYR A 131 11.08 3.20 17.85
C TYR A 131 12.31 2.80 18.56
#